data_34fd64ba146f36f5ae772424cc1a37fc
#
_entry.id   34fd64ba146f36f5ae772424cc1a37fc
#
_cell.length_a   1.000
_cell.length_b   1.000
_cell.length_c   1.000
_cell.angle_alpha   90.00
_cell.angle_beta   90.00
_cell.angle_gamma   90.00
#
_symmetry.space_group_name_H-M   'P 1'
#
loop_
_entity.id
_entity.type
_entity.pdbx_description
1 polymer ?
#
loop_
_entity_poly.entity_id
_entity_poly.type
_entity_poly.pdbx_seq_one_letter_code
_entity_poly.pdbx_strand_id
1 'polypeptide(L)'
;MIIRPERQGDEEAIARVTEDAFRNVDYSDKTEHLIVERLRRAGALTVSLVAEDSEGIIGHVGFSPVTLTSGETGWFCLAPLSVTPERQGQGVGSRLVRDGLAVLERLNASGAVVAGDPDYYGRFGFRHVEGAKAEGIPDEYFTVLRLHGGTPSGIVGFHPGFDGDNA
;
A
#
# COMPACT_ATOMS: atom_id res chain seq x y z
N MET A 1 -0.02 13.73 16.49
CA MET A 1 -0.42 12.95 15.33
C MET A 1 -1.03 11.62 15.78
N ILE A 2 -2.18 11.25 15.22
CA ILE A 2 -2.79 9.96 15.46
C ILE A 2 -2.92 9.21 14.13
N ILE A 3 -2.86 7.88 14.21
CA ILE A 3 -3.15 6.99 13.09
C ILE A 3 -4.50 6.34 13.40
N ARG A 4 -5.42 6.42 12.46
CA ARG A 4 -6.76 5.85 12.61
C ARG A 4 -7.29 5.31 11.30
N PRO A 5 -8.28 4.39 11.34
CA PRO A 5 -8.95 3.98 10.10
C PRO A 5 -9.62 5.16 9.40
N GLU A 6 -9.67 5.07 8.10
CA GLU A 6 -10.47 5.97 7.27
C GLU A 6 -11.94 5.89 7.71
N ARG A 7 -12.63 7.01 7.66
CA ARG A 7 -14.08 7.05 7.90
C ARG A 7 -14.76 7.90 6.83
N GLN A 8 -16.06 7.80 6.76
CA GLN A 8 -16.86 8.56 5.81
C GLN A 8 -16.55 10.05 5.98
N GLY A 9 -16.29 10.72 4.85
CA GLY A 9 -15.89 12.13 4.84
C GLY A 9 -14.42 12.36 4.63
N ASP A 10 -13.58 11.31 4.77
CA ASP A 10 -12.13 11.43 4.59
C ASP A 10 -11.69 11.38 3.13
N GLU A 11 -12.55 10.95 2.23
CA GLU A 11 -12.19 10.59 0.85
C GLU A 11 -11.48 11.72 0.11
N GLU A 12 -11.99 12.94 0.25
CA GLU A 12 -11.43 14.10 -0.44
C GLU A 12 -10.05 14.47 0.11
N ALA A 13 -9.88 14.42 1.42
CA ALA A 13 -8.59 14.71 2.04
C ALA A 13 -7.55 13.63 1.68
N ILE A 14 -7.95 12.36 1.61
CA ILE A 14 -7.08 11.28 1.18
C ILE A 14 -6.65 11.49 -0.27
N ALA A 15 -7.57 11.86 -1.16
CA ALA A 15 -7.24 12.13 -2.55
C ALA A 15 -6.23 13.28 -2.64
N ARG A 16 -6.43 14.34 -1.89
CA ARG A 16 -5.54 15.50 -1.90
C ARG A 16 -4.13 15.15 -1.41
N VAL A 17 -4.01 14.44 -0.30
CA VAL A 17 -2.70 14.08 0.24
C VAL A 17 -1.97 13.12 -0.71
N THR A 18 -2.72 12.25 -1.39
CA THR A 18 -2.15 11.33 -2.36
C THR A 18 -1.64 12.07 -3.60
N GLU A 19 -2.46 12.97 -4.15
CA GLU A 19 -2.04 13.80 -5.28
C GLU A 19 -0.79 14.62 -4.94
N ASP A 20 -0.78 15.25 -3.78
CA ASP A 20 0.34 16.07 -3.36
C ASP A 20 1.62 15.26 -3.17
N ALA A 21 1.50 14.06 -2.60
CA ALA A 21 2.65 13.19 -2.36
C ALA A 21 3.33 12.72 -3.65
N PHE A 22 2.56 12.49 -4.72
CA PHE A 22 3.08 11.97 -5.97
C PHE A 22 3.31 13.04 -7.03
N ARG A 23 3.01 14.30 -6.75
CA ARG A 23 3.10 15.40 -7.73
C ARG A 23 4.48 15.51 -8.37
N ASN A 24 5.54 15.35 -7.60
CA ASN A 24 6.91 15.51 -8.05
C ASN A 24 7.66 14.18 -8.19
N VAL A 25 6.95 13.07 -8.21
CA VAL A 25 7.54 11.73 -8.36
C VAL A 25 7.58 11.40 -9.85
N ASP A 26 8.78 11.30 -10.41
CA ASP A 26 8.99 11.18 -11.86
C ASP A 26 8.36 9.94 -12.47
N TYR A 27 8.42 8.80 -11.79
CA TYR A 27 7.88 7.53 -12.30
C TYR A 27 6.37 7.39 -12.09
N SER A 28 5.74 8.34 -11.42
CA SER A 28 4.29 8.31 -11.16
C SER A 28 3.52 8.85 -12.36
N ASP A 29 2.39 8.22 -12.67
CA ASP A 29 1.45 8.73 -13.69
C ASP A 29 0.45 9.72 -13.09
N LYS A 30 0.60 10.06 -11.80
CA LYS A 30 -0.23 11.04 -11.07
C LYS A 30 -1.69 10.58 -10.89
N THR A 31 -1.94 9.27 -10.94
CA THR A 31 -3.28 8.71 -10.80
C THR A 31 -3.47 7.85 -9.54
N GLU A 32 -2.50 7.88 -8.63
CA GLU A 32 -2.56 7.05 -7.41
C GLU A 32 -3.81 7.30 -6.57
N HIS A 33 -4.30 8.53 -6.54
CA HIS A 33 -5.55 8.87 -5.82
C HIS A 33 -6.76 8.18 -6.45
N LEU A 34 -6.74 7.95 -7.75
CA LEU A 34 -7.81 7.21 -8.45
C LEU A 34 -7.77 5.73 -8.11
N ILE A 35 -6.57 5.19 -7.89
CA ILE A 35 -6.42 3.80 -7.43
C ILE A 35 -7.14 3.61 -6.10
N VAL A 36 -6.91 4.50 -5.14
CA VAL A 36 -7.58 4.44 -3.84
C VAL A 36 -9.09 4.47 -4.00
N GLU A 37 -9.58 5.39 -4.83
CA GLU A 37 -11.02 5.55 -5.06
C GLU A 37 -11.63 4.29 -5.68
N ARG A 38 -10.96 3.71 -6.68
CA ARG A 38 -11.44 2.49 -7.34
C ARG A 38 -11.44 1.30 -6.39
N LEU A 39 -10.38 1.15 -5.58
CA LEU A 39 -10.32 0.09 -4.58
C LEU A 39 -11.43 0.23 -3.54
N ARG A 40 -11.66 1.44 -3.07
CA ARG A 40 -12.74 1.71 -2.10
C ARG A 40 -14.11 1.35 -2.70
N ARG A 41 -14.36 1.78 -3.92
CA ARG A 41 -15.62 1.53 -4.62
C ARG A 41 -15.87 0.04 -4.85
N ALA A 42 -14.80 -0.72 -5.09
CA ALA A 42 -14.87 -2.17 -5.31
C ALA A 42 -14.94 -2.97 -4.00
N GLY A 43 -14.87 -2.31 -2.84
CA GLY A 43 -14.82 -3.01 -1.56
C GLY A 43 -13.51 -3.75 -1.34
N ALA A 44 -12.45 -3.35 -2.05
CA ALA A 44 -11.14 -4.01 -2.01
C ALA A 44 -10.08 -3.23 -1.24
N LEU A 45 -10.45 -2.09 -0.65
CA LEU A 45 -9.54 -1.32 0.20
C LEU A 45 -9.63 -1.90 1.62
N THR A 46 -9.00 -3.05 1.82
CA THR A 46 -9.13 -3.86 3.03
C THR A 46 -8.62 -3.14 4.27
N VAL A 47 -7.50 -2.42 4.14
CA VAL A 47 -6.96 -1.57 5.19
C VAL A 47 -6.78 -0.19 4.58
N SER A 48 -7.31 0.81 5.27
CA SER A 48 -7.14 2.21 4.88
C SER A 48 -6.94 3.00 6.16
N LEU A 49 -5.73 3.49 6.38
CA LEU A 49 -5.39 4.26 7.56
C LEU A 49 -4.97 5.66 7.18
N VAL A 50 -5.37 6.62 7.99
CA VAL A 50 -4.95 8.01 7.84
C VAL A 50 -4.09 8.42 9.02
N ALA A 51 -3.15 9.33 8.76
CA ALA A 51 -2.41 10.04 9.77
C ALA A 51 -3.02 11.43 9.89
N GLU A 52 -3.43 11.81 11.09
CA GLU A 52 -4.13 13.06 11.33
C GLU A 52 -3.46 13.85 12.45
N ASP A 53 -3.32 15.14 12.25
CA ASP A 53 -2.85 16.06 13.28
C ASP A 53 -3.78 17.28 13.33
N SER A 54 -3.35 18.36 14.01
CA SER A 54 -4.17 19.56 14.15
C SER A 54 -4.51 20.25 12.83
N GLU A 55 -3.76 19.98 11.77
CA GLU A 55 -3.99 20.56 10.44
C GLU A 55 -4.85 19.65 9.53
N GLY A 56 -5.24 18.48 10.01
CA GLY A 56 -6.04 17.52 9.27
C GLY A 56 -5.27 16.29 8.87
N ILE A 57 -5.69 15.65 7.78
CA ILE A 57 -5.04 14.43 7.29
C ILE A 57 -3.76 14.81 6.56
N ILE A 58 -2.65 14.21 7.01
CA ILE A 58 -1.31 14.47 6.49
C ILE A 58 -0.68 13.25 5.84
N GLY A 59 -1.34 12.08 5.92
CA GLY A 59 -0.84 10.86 5.30
C GLY A 59 -1.90 9.80 5.19
N HIS A 60 -1.62 8.80 4.36
CA HIS A 60 -2.55 7.69 4.10
C HIS A 60 -1.77 6.45 3.66
N VAL A 61 -2.26 5.27 4.04
CA VAL A 61 -1.79 4.00 3.49
C VAL A 61 -2.98 3.12 3.18
N GLY A 62 -2.91 2.43 2.04
CA GLY A 62 -3.92 1.46 1.64
C GLY A 62 -3.32 0.07 1.47
N PHE A 63 -4.12 -0.95 1.74
CA PHE A 63 -3.78 -2.35 1.47
C PHE A 63 -4.95 -2.99 0.75
N SER A 64 -4.66 -3.72 -0.31
CA SER A 64 -5.69 -4.41 -1.10
C SER A 64 -5.25 -5.83 -1.41
N PRO A 65 -6.21 -6.77 -1.62
CA PRO A 65 -5.86 -8.17 -1.86
C PRO A 65 -5.16 -8.34 -3.21
N VAL A 66 -4.22 -9.28 -3.24
CA VAL A 66 -3.58 -9.72 -4.48
C VAL A 66 -3.90 -11.19 -4.72
N THR A 67 -3.71 -11.62 -5.96
CA THR A 67 -3.80 -13.02 -6.32
C THR A 67 -2.40 -13.56 -6.59
N LEU A 68 -2.24 -14.87 -6.41
CA LEU A 68 -1.03 -15.59 -6.77
C LEU A 68 -1.39 -16.73 -7.68
N THR A 69 -0.62 -16.92 -8.75
CA THR A 69 -0.88 -18.04 -9.68
C THR A 69 -0.76 -19.40 -9.01
N SER A 70 -0.07 -19.48 -7.88
CA SER A 70 -0.03 -20.68 -7.05
C SER A 70 -1.35 -21.02 -6.36
N GLY A 71 -2.28 -20.06 -6.31
CA GLY A 71 -3.56 -20.21 -5.61
C GLY A 71 -3.54 -19.84 -4.13
N GLU A 72 -2.40 -19.43 -3.59
CA GLU A 72 -2.28 -18.99 -2.21
C GLU A 72 -3.12 -17.73 -1.99
N THR A 73 -3.75 -17.61 -0.81
CA THR A 73 -4.63 -16.49 -0.45
C THR A 73 -4.10 -15.77 0.78
N GLY A 74 -4.75 -14.65 1.11
CA GLY A 74 -4.41 -13.90 2.31
C GLY A 74 -3.23 -12.94 2.12
N TRP A 75 -2.85 -12.66 0.89
CA TRP A 75 -1.77 -11.73 0.55
C TRP A 75 -2.33 -10.40 0.12
N PHE A 76 -1.68 -9.33 0.53
CA PHE A 76 -2.14 -7.96 0.28
C PHE A 76 -1.02 -7.10 -0.29
N CYS A 77 -1.38 -6.15 -1.13
CA CYS A 77 -0.45 -5.15 -1.64
C CYS A 77 -0.52 -3.90 -0.78
N LEU A 78 0.64 -3.43 -0.33
CA LEU A 78 0.77 -2.14 0.33
C LEU A 78 0.91 -1.08 -0.77
N ALA A 79 -0.13 -0.34 -1.04
CA ALA A 79 -0.14 0.78 -1.98
C ALA A 79 -1.51 1.45 -2.03
N PRO A 80 -1.55 2.77 -2.22
CA PRO A 80 -0.43 3.69 -2.13
C PRO A 80 -0.05 4.01 -0.69
N LEU A 81 1.17 4.52 -0.51
CA LEU A 81 1.60 5.15 0.73
C LEU A 81 1.87 6.61 0.43
N SER A 82 1.20 7.51 1.12
CA SER A 82 1.26 8.93 0.82
C SER A 82 1.47 9.75 2.10
N VAL A 83 2.39 10.71 2.04
CA VAL A 83 2.62 11.68 3.12
C VAL A 83 2.74 13.05 2.45
N THR A 84 2.04 14.04 3.00
CA THR A 84 2.13 15.40 2.48
C THR A 84 3.60 15.85 2.46
N PRO A 85 4.05 16.52 1.39
CA PRO A 85 5.49 16.84 1.23
C PRO A 85 6.11 17.53 2.43
N GLU A 86 5.39 18.44 3.08
CA GLU A 86 5.88 19.21 4.22
C GLU A 86 6.13 18.35 5.47
N ARG A 87 5.61 17.12 5.48
CA ARG A 87 5.73 16.21 6.63
C ARG A 87 6.56 14.97 6.31
N GLN A 88 7.11 14.87 5.10
CA GLN A 88 7.99 13.76 4.75
C GLN A 88 9.29 13.83 5.55
N GLY A 89 9.91 12.66 5.79
CA GLY A 89 11.14 12.59 6.57
C GLY A 89 10.94 12.74 8.08
N GLN A 90 9.70 12.70 8.57
CA GLN A 90 9.38 12.88 9.99
C GLN A 90 8.77 11.62 10.63
N GLY A 91 8.82 10.49 9.92
CA GLY A 91 8.33 9.22 10.45
C GLY A 91 6.86 8.94 10.26
N VAL A 92 6.11 9.80 9.56
CA VAL A 92 4.67 9.60 9.34
C VAL A 92 4.43 8.35 8.51
N GLY A 93 5.16 8.19 7.40
CA GLY A 93 5.05 7.02 6.54
C GLY A 93 5.36 5.73 7.28
N SER A 94 6.43 5.73 8.08
CA SER A 94 6.82 4.56 8.87
C SER A 94 5.73 4.16 9.86
N ARG A 95 5.10 5.12 10.53
CA ARG A 95 3.99 4.84 11.44
C ARG A 95 2.80 4.24 10.70
N LEU A 96 2.46 4.79 9.54
CA LEU A 96 1.36 4.27 8.71
C LEU A 96 1.63 2.82 8.30
N VAL A 97 2.84 2.52 7.83
CA VAL A 97 3.19 1.16 7.42
C VAL A 97 3.11 0.20 8.61
N ARG A 98 3.72 0.55 9.74
CA ARG A 98 3.72 -0.33 10.92
C ARG A 98 2.31 -0.59 11.44
N ASP A 99 1.49 0.45 11.53
CA ASP A 99 0.12 0.29 12.01
C ASP A 99 -0.73 -0.51 11.01
N GLY A 100 -0.51 -0.31 9.71
CA GLY A 100 -1.20 -1.10 8.68
C GLY A 100 -0.82 -2.57 8.73
N LEU A 101 0.46 -2.87 8.90
CA LEU A 101 0.92 -4.25 9.06
C LEU A 101 0.35 -4.89 10.33
N ALA A 102 0.21 -4.12 11.40
CA ALA A 102 -0.42 -4.61 12.63
C ALA A 102 -1.88 -4.97 12.41
N VAL A 103 -2.60 -4.22 11.58
CA VAL A 103 -3.99 -4.56 11.22
C VAL A 103 -4.01 -5.88 10.44
N LEU A 104 -3.13 -6.04 9.44
CA LEU A 104 -3.04 -7.30 8.70
C LEU A 104 -2.73 -8.49 9.62
N GLU A 105 -1.86 -8.30 10.59
CA GLU A 105 -1.53 -9.32 11.58
C GLU A 105 -2.78 -9.77 12.34
N ARG A 106 -3.59 -8.81 12.79
CA ARG A 106 -4.84 -9.10 13.50
C ARG A 106 -5.88 -9.78 12.63
N LEU A 107 -5.83 -9.54 11.31
CA LEU A 107 -6.71 -10.20 10.35
C LEU A 107 -6.22 -11.59 9.95
N ASN A 108 -5.12 -12.06 10.52
CA ASN A 108 -4.48 -13.33 10.18
C ASN A 108 -4.06 -13.40 8.70
N ALA A 109 -3.66 -12.27 8.12
CA ALA A 109 -3.18 -12.24 6.74
C ALA A 109 -1.92 -13.10 6.59
N SER A 110 -1.77 -13.72 5.42
CA SER A 110 -0.56 -14.46 5.10
C SER A 110 0.66 -13.55 5.03
N GLY A 111 0.49 -12.35 4.49
CA GLY A 111 1.54 -11.36 4.41
C GLY A 111 1.20 -10.23 3.45
N ALA A 112 2.21 -9.45 3.11
CA ALA A 112 2.09 -8.31 2.23
C ALA A 112 3.19 -8.30 1.17
N VAL A 113 2.89 -7.69 0.04
CA VAL A 113 3.86 -7.41 -1.02
C VAL A 113 3.89 -5.91 -1.26
N VAL A 114 5.01 -5.42 -1.75
CA VAL A 114 5.14 -4.00 -2.08
C VAL A 114 6.10 -3.83 -3.25
N ALA A 115 5.78 -2.87 -4.11
CA ALA A 115 6.66 -2.42 -5.19
C ALA A 115 7.19 -1.05 -4.77
N GLY A 116 8.51 -0.94 -4.59
CA GLY A 116 9.12 0.32 -4.19
C GLY A 116 10.56 0.15 -3.76
N ASP A 117 11.09 1.17 -3.10
CA ASP A 117 12.49 1.19 -2.67
C ASP A 117 12.76 0.10 -1.61
N PRO A 118 13.58 -0.91 -1.92
CA PRO A 118 13.85 -1.98 -0.99
C PRO A 118 14.57 -1.51 0.28
N ASP A 119 15.33 -0.43 0.22
CA ASP A 119 15.97 0.13 1.41
C ASP A 119 14.93 0.72 2.36
N TYR A 120 13.92 1.36 1.81
CA TYR A 120 12.83 1.91 2.64
C TYR A 120 12.01 0.78 3.24
N TYR A 121 11.48 -0.11 2.41
CA TYR A 121 10.58 -1.17 2.89
C TYR A 121 11.31 -2.28 3.65
N GLY A 122 12.60 -2.45 3.40
CA GLY A 122 13.45 -3.38 4.16
C GLY A 122 13.46 -3.12 5.65
N ARG A 123 13.28 -1.86 6.05
CA ARG A 123 13.25 -1.50 7.49
C ARG A 123 12.06 -2.12 8.23
N PHE A 124 11.01 -2.50 7.49
CA PHE A 124 9.81 -3.15 8.07
C PHE A 124 9.87 -4.66 7.96
N GLY A 125 10.89 -5.21 7.31
CA GLY A 125 11.04 -6.65 7.15
C GLY A 125 10.73 -7.17 5.75
N PHE A 126 10.37 -6.30 4.80
CA PHE A 126 10.16 -6.72 3.42
C PHE A 126 11.47 -7.16 2.80
N ARG A 127 11.45 -8.29 2.10
CA ARG A 127 12.64 -8.89 1.47
C ARG A 127 12.30 -9.43 0.10
N HIS A 128 13.28 -9.48 -0.77
CA HIS A 128 13.16 -10.17 -2.04
C HIS A 128 12.98 -11.67 -1.80
N VAL A 129 12.07 -12.31 -2.54
CA VAL A 129 11.92 -13.77 -2.56
C VAL A 129 11.92 -14.22 -4.02
N GLU A 130 12.63 -15.32 -4.31
CA GLU A 130 12.82 -15.76 -5.69
C GLU A 130 11.56 -16.34 -6.33
N GLY A 131 10.72 -17.01 -5.59
CA GLY A 131 9.59 -17.72 -6.14
C GLY A 131 8.38 -16.88 -6.51
N ALA A 132 8.34 -15.61 -6.13
CA ALA A 132 7.21 -14.73 -6.37
C ALA A 132 7.67 -13.47 -7.08
N LYS A 133 6.90 -13.06 -8.10
CA LYS A 133 7.23 -11.84 -8.85
C LYS A 133 5.97 -11.20 -9.40
N ALA A 134 6.06 -9.93 -9.77
CA ALA A 134 4.99 -9.18 -10.40
C ALA A 134 5.44 -8.73 -11.79
N GLU A 135 4.60 -8.95 -12.80
CA GLU A 135 4.91 -8.55 -14.16
C GLU A 135 5.00 -7.02 -14.25
N GLY A 136 5.99 -6.53 -15.00
CA GLY A 136 6.20 -5.10 -15.19
C GLY A 136 6.94 -4.40 -14.06
N ILE A 137 7.28 -5.12 -13.00
CA ILE A 137 8.04 -4.57 -11.87
C ILE A 137 9.38 -5.28 -11.81
N PRO A 138 10.51 -4.55 -11.86
CA PRO A 138 11.83 -5.18 -11.68
C PRO A 138 11.90 -5.93 -10.35
N ASP A 139 12.51 -7.10 -10.36
CA ASP A 139 12.59 -7.97 -9.19
C ASP A 139 13.18 -7.26 -7.96
N GLU A 140 14.16 -6.39 -8.18
CA GLU A 140 14.80 -5.64 -7.08
C GLU A 140 13.86 -4.70 -6.34
N TYR A 141 12.78 -4.26 -7.00
CA TYR A 141 11.80 -3.36 -6.40
C TYR A 141 10.55 -4.08 -5.90
N PHE A 142 10.49 -5.40 -6.00
CA PHE A 142 9.34 -6.17 -5.55
C PHE A 142 9.75 -7.01 -4.34
N THR A 143 9.22 -6.67 -3.17
CA THR A 143 9.59 -7.32 -1.92
C THR A 143 8.37 -7.82 -1.16
N VAL A 144 8.60 -8.75 -0.25
CA VAL A 144 7.57 -9.53 0.43
C VAL A 144 7.83 -9.54 1.93
N LEU A 145 6.76 -9.43 2.70
CA LEU A 145 6.79 -9.61 4.16
C LEU A 145 5.82 -10.73 4.51
N ARG A 146 6.32 -11.80 5.12
CA ARG A 146 5.49 -12.90 5.62
C ARG A 146 4.95 -12.55 7.01
N LEU A 147 3.69 -12.83 7.22
CA LEU A 147 3.05 -12.74 8.55
C LEU A 147 2.70 -14.15 9.01
N HIS A 148 1.52 -14.66 8.63
CA HIS A 148 1.10 -16.01 9.02
C HIS A 148 1.32 -17.06 7.92
N GLY A 149 1.57 -16.62 6.70
CA GLY A 149 1.81 -17.50 5.56
C GLY A 149 3.23 -17.99 5.44
N GLY A 150 3.43 -18.97 4.56
CA GLY A 150 4.76 -19.40 4.13
C GLY A 150 5.33 -18.44 3.10
N THR A 151 6.44 -18.83 2.47
CA THR A 151 7.01 -18.06 1.36
C THR A 151 6.07 -18.15 0.17
N PRO A 152 5.59 -17.03 -0.37
CA PRO A 152 4.66 -17.06 -1.49
C PRO A 152 5.37 -17.48 -2.78
N SER A 153 4.61 -18.02 -3.73
CA SER A 153 5.16 -18.39 -5.02
C SER A 153 4.19 -18.04 -6.14
N GLY A 154 4.75 -17.87 -7.33
CA GLY A 154 3.98 -17.59 -8.52
C GLY A 154 4.01 -16.13 -8.93
N ILE A 155 3.12 -15.78 -9.87
CA ILE A 155 2.98 -14.41 -10.35
C ILE A 155 1.90 -13.72 -9.53
N VAL A 156 2.24 -12.57 -9.01
CA VAL A 156 1.33 -11.75 -8.21
C VAL A 156 0.48 -10.89 -9.15
N GLY A 157 -0.83 -10.98 -8.99
CA GLY A 157 -1.78 -10.13 -9.71
C GLY A 157 -2.35 -9.09 -8.75
N PHE A 158 -2.20 -7.82 -9.10
CA PHE A 158 -2.80 -6.73 -8.34
C PHE A 158 -4.28 -6.60 -8.69
N HIS A 159 -5.04 -6.00 -7.78
CA HIS A 159 -6.47 -5.75 -8.02
C HIS A 159 -6.65 -4.88 -9.28
N PRO A 160 -7.71 -5.14 -10.09
CA PRO A 160 -7.95 -4.34 -11.31
C PRO A 160 -8.04 -2.83 -11.09
N GLY A 161 -8.32 -2.38 -9.87
CA GLY A 161 -8.30 -0.95 -9.53
C GLY A 161 -6.99 -0.25 -9.80
N PHE A 162 -5.88 -1.01 -9.87
CA PHE A 162 -4.57 -0.44 -10.21
C PHE A 162 -4.41 -0.15 -11.71
N ASP A 163 -5.22 -0.76 -12.56
CA ASP A 163 -5.06 -0.68 -14.02
C ASP A 163 -5.83 0.48 -14.66
N GLY A 164 -6.62 1.18 -13.90
CA GLY A 164 -7.41 2.31 -14.39
C GLY A 164 -8.66 1.88 -15.14
N ASP A 165 -9.22 2.82 -15.91
CA ASP A 165 -10.48 2.61 -16.61
C ASP A 165 -10.33 1.74 -17.86
N ASN A 166 -9.11 1.41 -18.23
CA ASN A 166 -8.78 0.60 -19.39
C ASN A 166 -8.53 -0.87 -19.02
N ALA A 167 -8.76 -1.23 -17.79
CA ALA A 167 -8.56 -2.58 -17.32
C ALA A 167 -9.65 -3.53 -17.81
#